data_6689191f074fb1e8979c7eec68734f6b
#
_entry.id   6689191f074fb1e8979c7eec68734f6b
#
_cell.length_a   1.000
_cell.length_b   1.000
_cell.length_c   1.000
_cell.angle_alpha   90.00
_cell.angle_beta   90.00
_cell.angle_gamma   90.00
#
_symmetry.space_group_name_H-M   'P 1'
#
loop_
_entity.id
_entity.type
_entity.pdbx_description
1 polymer ?
#
loop_
_entity_poly.entity_id
_entity_poly.type
_entity_poly.pdbx_seq_one_letter_code
_entity_poly.pdbx_strand_id
1 'polypeptide(L)'
;VAANPEGPATNGPRPRVAVVSLHTSPLDQPGTGDSGGMNVYVRAAAEQLARRGVDVDVFTRRRAPDVAEIEEMAPGSQVVHVTAGPREPISKDQLPPFLPQFLDGVLHRSRAVGGYDLVHTHYWLSGLIGTKVRDAWGVPLVSSFHTLGKVKNYSLARGEPPETGERLASEEGVVSQADRIMAGSPAEARQLVGLYRADPDRIRLVPPGVDHAVFFPRSRVAAAEHLHMADVRLLLFVGRLQPHKGPDIAVRALAEALA
;
A
#
# COMPACT_ATOMS: atom_id res chain seq x y z
N VAL A 1 -26.35 -8.25 -10.18
CA VAL A 1 -25.32 -7.85 -9.21
C VAL A 1 -25.96 -8.01 -7.84
N ALA A 2 -25.60 -9.07 -7.11
CA ALA A 2 -26.12 -9.31 -5.76
C ALA A 2 -25.61 -8.19 -4.84
N ALA A 3 -26.50 -7.57 -4.09
CA ALA A 3 -26.15 -6.66 -3.01
C ALA A 3 -25.22 -7.39 -2.05
N ASN A 4 -24.09 -6.76 -1.76
CA ASN A 4 -23.11 -7.27 -0.79
C ASN A 4 -23.84 -7.33 0.58
N PRO A 5 -23.92 -8.47 1.26
CA PRO A 5 -24.63 -8.54 2.52
C PRO A 5 -23.93 -7.59 3.52
N GLU A 6 -24.71 -6.73 4.15
CA GLU A 6 -24.28 -6.02 5.34
C GLU A 6 -23.76 -7.07 6.32
N GLY A 7 -22.50 -6.94 6.75
CA GLY A 7 -21.92 -7.85 7.71
C GLY A 7 -22.75 -7.89 8.98
N PRO A 8 -22.74 -8.99 9.76
CA PRO A 8 -23.53 -9.11 10.97
C PRO A 8 -23.26 -7.94 11.89
N ALA A 9 -24.32 -7.28 12.34
CA ALA A 9 -24.25 -6.27 13.39
C ALA A 9 -23.70 -6.95 14.65
N THR A 10 -22.41 -6.75 14.94
CA THR A 10 -21.79 -7.28 16.17
C THR A 10 -22.22 -6.37 17.31
N ASN A 11 -22.94 -6.93 18.29
CA ASN A 11 -23.34 -6.25 19.53
C ASN A 11 -22.15 -5.99 20.49
N GLY A 12 -20.91 -6.12 20.04
CA GLY A 12 -19.69 -5.90 20.80
C GLY A 12 -18.95 -4.61 20.39
N PRO A 13 -17.89 -4.21 21.12
CA PRO A 13 -17.05 -3.12 20.71
C PRO A 13 -16.47 -3.37 19.31
N ARG A 14 -16.42 -2.32 18.48
CA ARG A 14 -15.89 -2.43 17.11
C ARG A 14 -14.40 -2.80 17.17
N PRO A 15 -13.95 -3.79 16.38
CA PRO A 15 -12.52 -4.06 16.25
C PRO A 15 -11.80 -2.81 15.74
N ARG A 16 -10.59 -2.55 16.25
CA ARG A 16 -9.77 -1.42 15.84
C ARG A 16 -8.47 -1.90 15.19
N VAL A 17 -8.20 -1.41 13.99
CA VAL A 17 -7.01 -1.76 13.20
C VAL A 17 -6.09 -0.57 13.03
N ALA A 18 -4.81 -0.74 13.40
CA ALA A 18 -3.75 0.20 13.07
C ALA A 18 -3.17 -0.17 11.71
N VAL A 19 -3.38 0.65 10.70
CA VAL A 19 -2.76 0.51 9.39
C VAL A 19 -1.53 1.42 9.34
N VAL A 20 -0.36 0.90 8.96
CA VAL A 20 0.86 1.70 8.85
C VAL A 20 1.26 1.86 7.38
N SER A 21 1.23 3.10 6.90
CA SER A 21 1.71 3.53 5.57
C SER A 21 2.65 4.72 5.73
N LEU A 22 3.86 4.45 6.25
CA LEU A 22 4.78 5.46 6.79
C LEU A 22 5.19 6.52 5.77
N HIS A 23 5.63 6.10 4.56
CA HIS A 23 6.31 6.97 3.61
C HIS A 23 5.37 7.71 2.64
N THR A 24 4.09 7.34 2.60
CA THR A 24 3.11 7.93 1.69
C THR A 24 1.71 7.88 2.29
N SER A 25 0.98 9.00 2.20
CA SER A 25 -0.36 9.13 2.74
C SER A 25 -1.42 8.54 1.80
N PRO A 26 -2.45 7.84 2.30
CA PRO A 26 -3.59 7.41 1.47
C PRO A 26 -4.38 8.59 0.89
N LEU A 27 -4.17 9.80 1.39
CA LEU A 27 -4.80 11.04 0.90
C LEU A 27 -4.01 11.70 -0.24
N ASP A 28 -2.78 11.24 -0.51
CA ASP A 28 -1.97 11.81 -1.58
C ASP A 28 -2.58 11.53 -2.96
N GLN A 29 -2.45 12.51 -3.85
CA GLN A 29 -2.82 12.36 -5.26
C GLN A 29 -1.98 11.25 -5.90
N PRO A 30 -2.58 10.17 -6.41
CA PRO A 30 -1.85 9.13 -7.13
C PRO A 30 -1.14 9.69 -8.37
N GLY A 31 0.09 9.20 -8.60
CA GLY A 31 0.90 9.63 -9.75
C GLY A 31 1.94 10.70 -9.43
N THR A 32 1.93 11.27 -8.23
CA THR A 32 2.92 12.26 -7.78
C THR A 32 3.92 11.64 -6.80
N GLY A 33 5.21 11.94 -6.93
CA GLY A 33 6.26 11.42 -6.06
C GLY A 33 6.24 9.90 -5.92
N ASP A 34 6.22 9.40 -4.69
CA ASP A 34 6.07 7.97 -4.38
C ASP A 34 4.61 7.50 -4.33
N SER A 35 3.64 8.42 -4.46
CA SER A 35 2.22 8.11 -4.40
C SER A 35 1.74 7.36 -5.64
N GLY A 36 1.07 6.24 -5.47
CA GLY A 36 0.64 5.39 -6.58
C GLY A 36 -0.41 4.36 -6.16
N GLY A 37 -0.36 3.18 -6.77
CA GLY A 37 -1.34 2.12 -6.51
C GLY A 37 -1.46 1.71 -5.04
N MET A 38 -0.37 1.78 -4.27
CA MET A 38 -0.40 1.47 -2.84
C MET A 38 -1.31 2.44 -2.07
N ASN A 39 -1.26 3.74 -2.36
CA ASN A 39 -2.09 4.75 -1.69
C ASN A 39 -3.57 4.50 -1.95
N VAL A 40 -3.93 4.22 -3.22
CA VAL A 40 -5.30 3.87 -3.62
C VAL A 40 -5.76 2.61 -2.89
N TYR A 41 -4.90 1.58 -2.84
CA TYR A 41 -5.20 0.34 -2.14
C TYR A 41 -5.43 0.54 -0.65
N VAL A 42 -4.51 1.26 0.04
CA VAL A 42 -4.60 1.52 1.49
C VAL A 42 -5.88 2.29 1.81
N ARG A 43 -6.17 3.35 1.05
CA ARG A 43 -7.40 4.14 1.22
C ARG A 43 -8.64 3.28 1.05
N ALA A 44 -8.76 2.59 -0.07
CA ALA A 44 -9.94 1.77 -0.37
C ALA A 44 -10.12 0.63 0.64
N ALA A 45 -9.03 -0.03 1.08
CA ALA A 45 -9.09 -1.07 2.09
C ALA A 45 -9.56 -0.52 3.45
N ALA A 46 -9.02 0.61 3.90
CA ALA A 46 -9.41 1.25 5.16
C ALA A 46 -10.89 1.67 5.15
N GLU A 47 -11.36 2.33 4.08
CA GLU A 47 -12.76 2.71 3.92
C GLU A 47 -13.69 1.48 3.88
N GLN A 48 -13.28 0.39 3.22
CA GLN A 48 -14.08 -0.83 3.15
C GLN A 48 -14.11 -1.60 4.48
N LEU A 49 -13.05 -1.57 5.27
CA LEU A 49 -13.05 -2.11 6.62
C LEU A 49 -13.99 -1.30 7.52
N ALA A 50 -13.95 0.03 7.44
CA ALA A 50 -14.83 0.92 8.20
C ALA A 50 -16.32 0.67 7.89
N ARG A 51 -16.67 0.49 6.61
CA ARG A 51 -18.05 0.10 6.19
C ARG A 51 -18.50 -1.24 6.77
N ARG A 52 -17.57 -2.11 7.17
CA ARG A 52 -17.82 -3.41 7.79
C ARG A 52 -17.78 -3.39 9.32
N GLY A 53 -17.75 -2.19 9.91
CA GLY A 53 -17.79 -2.01 11.35
C GLY A 53 -16.43 -2.14 12.05
N VAL A 54 -15.32 -1.94 11.33
CA VAL A 54 -13.96 -1.89 11.88
C VAL A 54 -13.52 -0.45 11.98
N ASP A 55 -13.04 0.01 13.13
CA ASP A 55 -12.41 1.33 13.26
C ASP A 55 -10.97 1.25 12.74
N VAL A 56 -10.57 2.19 11.85
CA VAL A 56 -9.27 2.15 11.17
C VAL A 56 -8.53 3.48 11.33
N ASP A 57 -7.36 3.43 11.95
CA ASP A 57 -6.40 4.53 11.98
C ASP A 57 -5.25 4.20 11.00
N VAL A 58 -5.07 5.03 9.95
CA VAL A 58 -3.95 4.90 9.01
C VAL A 58 -2.84 5.86 9.42
N PHE A 59 -1.76 5.31 9.93
CA PHE A 59 -0.59 6.07 10.37
C PHE A 59 0.32 6.39 9.19
N THR A 60 0.62 7.66 9.00
CA THR A 60 1.58 8.15 8.01
C THR A 60 2.43 9.28 8.57
N ARG A 61 3.57 9.56 7.96
CA ARG A 61 4.43 10.66 8.42
C ARG A 61 3.83 12.03 8.03
N ARG A 62 3.82 12.97 8.97
CA ARG A 62 3.43 14.36 8.74
C ARG A 62 4.49 15.06 7.88
N ARG A 63 4.11 15.56 6.71
CA ARG A 63 5.03 16.10 5.69
C ARG A 63 4.91 17.59 5.45
N ALA A 64 4.01 18.28 6.17
CA ALA A 64 3.87 19.72 6.13
C ALA A 64 3.36 20.26 7.48
N PRO A 65 3.73 21.50 7.84
CA PRO A 65 3.30 22.09 9.12
C PRO A 65 1.78 22.29 9.23
N ASP A 66 1.13 22.58 8.12
CA ASP A 66 -0.30 22.88 7.98
C ASP A 66 -1.19 21.63 7.84
N VAL A 67 -0.61 20.44 7.69
CA VAL A 67 -1.38 19.19 7.70
C VAL A 67 -1.91 18.92 9.10
N ALA A 68 -3.21 18.64 9.23
CA ALA A 68 -3.83 18.27 10.49
C ALA A 68 -3.22 16.98 11.06
N GLU A 69 -3.22 16.85 12.39
CA GLU A 69 -2.73 15.61 13.03
C GLU A 69 -3.64 14.42 12.73
N ILE A 70 -4.94 14.66 12.69
CA ILE A 70 -5.94 13.64 12.35
C ILE A 70 -6.84 14.19 11.26
N GLU A 71 -7.09 13.38 10.23
CA GLU A 71 -7.94 13.71 9.10
C GLU A 71 -8.87 12.53 8.79
N GLU A 72 -10.18 12.77 8.83
CA GLU A 72 -11.18 11.74 8.51
C GLU A 72 -11.18 11.42 7.02
N MET A 73 -11.16 10.13 6.66
CA MET A 73 -11.33 9.65 5.29
C MET A 73 -12.78 9.24 5.02
N ALA A 74 -13.38 8.56 5.97
CA ALA A 74 -14.76 8.11 5.96
C ALA A 74 -15.21 7.79 7.40
N PRO A 75 -16.50 7.71 7.72
CA PRO A 75 -16.96 7.33 9.05
C PRO A 75 -16.32 6.02 9.54
N GLY A 76 -15.56 6.10 10.63
CA GLY A 76 -14.79 4.98 11.18
C GLY A 76 -13.41 4.74 10.54
N SER A 77 -12.95 5.62 9.66
CA SER A 77 -11.63 5.55 9.03
C SER A 77 -10.96 6.92 8.97
N GLN A 78 -9.74 7.04 9.49
CA GLN A 78 -9.01 8.30 9.54
C GLN A 78 -7.51 8.11 9.30
N VAL A 79 -6.85 9.19 8.90
CA VAL A 79 -5.39 9.27 8.81
C VAL A 79 -4.85 9.95 10.05
N VAL A 80 -3.83 9.37 10.64
CA VAL A 80 -3.08 9.92 11.77
C VAL A 80 -1.70 10.31 11.25
N HIS A 81 -1.45 11.63 11.17
CA HIS A 81 -0.19 12.20 10.70
C HIS A 81 0.80 12.30 11.86
N VAL A 82 1.73 11.38 11.93
CA VAL A 82 2.76 11.31 12.97
C VAL A 82 3.94 12.21 12.60
N THR A 83 4.29 13.11 13.51
CA THR A 83 5.51 13.92 13.36
C THR A 83 6.73 13.05 13.61
N ALA A 84 7.57 12.87 12.58
CA ALA A 84 8.83 12.14 12.64
C ALA A 84 9.83 12.78 11.66
N GLY A 85 10.87 13.39 12.20
CA GLY A 85 11.80 14.23 11.44
C GLY A 85 11.20 15.55 10.98
N PRO A 86 11.74 16.16 9.90
CA PRO A 86 11.30 17.45 9.40
C PRO A 86 9.88 17.37 8.82
N ARG A 87 9.10 18.44 8.99
CA ARG A 87 7.73 18.54 8.43
C ARG A 87 7.77 19.05 6.98
N GLU A 88 8.47 18.28 6.13
CA GLU A 88 8.62 18.52 4.70
C GLU A 88 8.69 17.20 3.94
N PRO A 89 8.46 17.16 2.62
CA PRO A 89 8.69 15.97 1.83
C PRO A 89 10.17 15.58 1.84
N ILE A 90 10.48 14.35 2.20
CA ILE A 90 11.81 13.73 2.09
C ILE A 90 11.69 12.40 1.37
N SER A 91 12.77 11.94 0.73
CA SER A 91 12.76 10.64 0.05
C SER A 91 12.60 9.50 1.06
N LYS A 92 12.04 8.38 0.61
CA LYS A 92 11.88 7.19 1.45
C LYS A 92 13.21 6.66 1.98
N ASP A 93 14.31 6.89 1.25
CA ASP A 93 15.65 6.44 1.63
C ASP A 93 16.25 7.27 2.78
N GLN A 94 15.67 8.44 3.07
CA GLN A 94 16.03 9.31 4.18
C GLN A 94 15.18 9.06 5.44
N LEU A 95 14.22 8.14 5.39
CA LEU A 95 13.29 7.87 6.50
C LEU A 95 13.84 7.00 7.64
N PRO A 96 14.77 6.05 7.42
CA PRO A 96 15.23 5.15 8.47
C PRO A 96 15.62 5.82 9.80
N PRO A 97 16.34 6.96 9.82
CA PRO A 97 16.71 7.63 11.07
C PRO A 97 15.50 8.13 11.91
N PHE A 98 14.35 8.32 11.29
CA PHE A 98 13.14 8.83 11.94
C PHE A 98 12.15 7.75 12.37
N LEU A 99 12.45 6.47 12.11
CA LEU A 99 11.58 5.35 12.51
C LEU A 99 11.32 5.30 14.02
N PRO A 100 12.29 5.53 14.93
CA PRO A 100 12.02 5.55 16.36
C PRO A 100 10.98 6.63 16.75
N GLN A 101 11.13 7.84 16.22
CA GLN A 101 10.20 8.93 16.49
C GLN A 101 8.80 8.65 15.94
N PHE A 102 8.71 8.00 14.77
CA PHE A 102 7.44 7.56 14.21
C PHE A 102 6.78 6.49 15.08
N LEU A 103 7.54 5.51 15.54
CA LEU A 103 7.06 4.48 16.47
C LEU A 103 6.48 5.09 17.75
N ASP A 104 7.20 6.04 18.36
CA ASP A 104 6.74 6.72 19.57
C ASP A 104 5.38 7.40 19.35
N GLY A 105 5.18 8.05 18.21
CA GLY A 105 3.90 8.65 17.85
C GLY A 105 2.76 7.63 17.68
N VAL A 106 3.05 6.49 17.06
CA VAL A 106 2.08 5.38 16.93
C VAL A 106 1.70 4.83 18.31
N LEU A 107 2.68 4.59 19.18
CA LEU A 107 2.46 4.09 20.54
C LEU A 107 1.70 5.12 21.41
N HIS A 108 1.98 6.40 21.22
CA HIS A 108 1.26 7.47 21.92
C HIS A 108 -0.23 7.48 21.54
N ARG A 109 -0.54 7.42 20.25
CA ARG A 109 -1.94 7.40 19.76
C ARG A 109 -2.70 6.19 20.29
N SER A 110 -2.09 5.02 20.37
CA SER A 110 -2.70 3.81 20.90
C SER A 110 -3.24 4.01 22.32
N ARG A 111 -2.48 4.69 23.17
CA ARG A 111 -2.93 4.99 24.55
C ARG A 111 -4.17 5.88 24.58
N ALA A 112 -4.24 6.85 23.66
CA ALA A 112 -5.35 7.80 23.58
C ALA A 112 -6.67 7.15 23.13
N VAL A 113 -6.60 6.05 22.35
CA VAL A 113 -7.80 5.38 21.81
C VAL A 113 -8.13 4.05 22.49
N GLY A 114 -7.38 3.65 23.52
CA GLY A 114 -7.60 2.41 24.25
C GLY A 114 -7.06 1.14 23.54
N GLY A 115 -6.12 1.29 22.61
CA GLY A 115 -5.44 0.16 21.94
C GLY A 115 -5.98 -0.18 20.55
N TYR A 116 -5.35 -1.17 19.94
CA TYR A 116 -5.72 -1.78 18.66
C TYR A 116 -5.72 -3.30 18.80
N ASP A 117 -6.51 -3.97 17.99
CA ASP A 117 -6.62 -5.43 17.97
C ASP A 117 -5.70 -6.09 16.94
N LEU A 118 -5.20 -5.29 15.97
CA LEU A 118 -4.35 -5.76 14.90
C LEU A 118 -3.53 -4.60 14.33
N VAL A 119 -2.31 -4.88 13.90
CA VAL A 119 -1.51 -3.97 13.06
C VAL A 119 -1.34 -4.53 11.66
N HIS A 120 -1.64 -3.71 10.63
CA HIS A 120 -1.44 -4.03 9.22
C HIS A 120 -0.47 -3.04 8.60
N THR A 121 0.62 -3.53 8.05
CA THR A 121 1.69 -2.70 7.50
C THR A 121 1.77 -2.79 5.99
N HIS A 122 2.07 -1.66 5.34
CA HIS A 122 2.25 -1.55 3.92
C HIS A 122 3.66 -1.07 3.59
N TYR A 123 4.42 -1.88 2.86
CA TYR A 123 5.82 -1.67 2.50
C TYR A 123 6.80 -1.95 3.65
N TRP A 124 8.07 -2.21 3.32
CA TRP A 124 9.08 -2.66 4.27
C TRP A 124 9.37 -1.70 5.44
N LEU A 125 9.40 -0.38 5.18
CA LEU A 125 9.59 0.63 6.23
C LEU A 125 8.48 0.57 7.28
N SER A 126 7.25 0.43 6.84
CA SER A 126 6.10 0.23 7.72
C SER A 126 6.18 -1.12 8.44
N GLY A 127 6.69 -2.15 7.76
CA GLY A 127 6.92 -3.47 8.35
C GLY A 127 7.85 -3.43 9.56
N LEU A 128 8.94 -2.65 9.49
CA LEU A 128 9.84 -2.45 10.63
C LEU A 128 9.12 -1.82 11.84
N ILE A 129 8.24 -0.86 11.60
CA ILE A 129 7.39 -0.29 12.66
C ILE A 129 6.42 -1.35 13.19
N GLY A 130 5.77 -2.08 12.29
CA GLY A 130 4.78 -3.11 12.65
C GLY A 130 5.34 -4.20 13.56
N THR A 131 6.58 -4.66 13.35
CA THR A 131 7.20 -5.65 14.23
C THR A 131 7.36 -5.14 15.67
N LYS A 132 7.74 -3.87 15.84
CA LYS A 132 7.88 -3.23 17.16
C LYS A 132 6.52 -2.97 17.82
N VAL A 133 5.55 -2.55 17.03
CA VAL A 133 4.17 -2.32 17.49
C VAL A 133 3.54 -3.63 17.94
N ARG A 134 3.66 -4.71 17.17
CA ARG A 134 3.21 -6.05 17.53
C ARG A 134 3.75 -6.46 18.91
N ASP A 135 5.05 -6.33 19.10
CA ASP A 135 5.72 -6.71 20.36
C ASP A 135 5.25 -5.84 21.53
N ALA A 136 5.07 -4.53 21.31
CA ALA A 136 4.63 -3.59 22.35
C ALA A 136 3.16 -3.77 22.76
N TRP A 137 2.28 -4.14 21.80
CA TRP A 137 0.82 -4.26 22.06
C TRP A 137 0.38 -5.69 22.29
N GLY A 138 1.18 -6.70 21.91
CA GLY A 138 0.79 -8.11 21.96
C GLY A 138 -0.32 -8.49 20.97
N VAL A 139 -0.41 -7.78 19.83
CA VAL A 139 -1.43 -7.98 18.80
C VAL A 139 -0.86 -8.62 17.53
N PRO A 140 -1.67 -9.27 16.68
CA PRO A 140 -1.19 -9.83 15.43
C PRO A 140 -0.66 -8.78 14.46
N LEU A 141 0.41 -9.14 13.71
CA LEU A 141 0.97 -8.38 12.61
C LEU A 141 0.60 -8.98 11.27
N VAL A 142 -0.07 -8.20 10.43
CA VAL A 142 -0.28 -8.49 9.01
C VAL A 142 0.64 -7.59 8.20
N SER A 143 1.30 -8.11 7.16
CA SER A 143 2.17 -7.33 6.29
C SER A 143 1.83 -7.50 4.82
N SER A 144 1.81 -6.39 4.06
CA SER A 144 1.68 -6.32 2.60
C SER A 144 2.87 -5.55 2.04
N PHE A 145 3.64 -6.16 1.12
CA PHE A 145 4.89 -5.53 0.66
C PHE A 145 4.69 -4.58 -0.52
N HIS A 146 3.71 -4.82 -1.40
CA HIS A 146 3.44 -4.12 -2.67
C HIS A 146 4.58 -4.18 -3.69
N THR A 147 5.81 -4.20 -3.25
CA THR A 147 7.02 -4.44 -4.03
C THR A 147 8.05 -5.15 -3.15
N LEU A 148 8.76 -6.10 -3.73
CA LEU A 148 9.80 -6.87 -3.07
C LEU A 148 11.17 -6.49 -3.65
N GLY A 149 12.12 -6.11 -2.80
CA GLY A 149 13.44 -5.63 -3.20
C GLY A 149 14.22 -6.67 -4.02
N LYS A 150 14.22 -7.95 -3.60
CA LYS A 150 14.86 -9.01 -4.38
C LYS A 150 14.25 -9.18 -5.76
N VAL A 151 12.90 -9.06 -5.88
CA VAL A 151 12.22 -9.13 -7.19
C VAL A 151 12.60 -7.96 -8.07
N LYS A 152 12.66 -6.74 -7.50
CA LYS A 152 13.08 -5.55 -8.23
C LYS A 152 14.52 -5.70 -8.75
N ASN A 153 15.41 -6.25 -7.95
CA ASN A 153 16.79 -6.49 -8.37
C ASN A 153 16.94 -7.47 -9.53
N TYR A 154 16.00 -8.39 -9.73
CA TYR A 154 15.97 -9.27 -10.91
C TYR A 154 15.51 -8.57 -12.19
N SER A 155 14.83 -7.44 -12.10
CA SER A 155 14.21 -6.72 -13.22
C SER A 155 14.65 -5.27 -13.32
N LEU A 156 15.88 -4.96 -12.89
CA LEU A 156 16.44 -3.60 -12.98
C LEU A 156 16.50 -3.12 -14.43
N ALA A 157 16.03 -1.91 -14.67
CA ALA A 157 16.27 -1.24 -15.94
C ALA A 157 17.75 -0.82 -16.04
N ARG A 158 18.21 -0.62 -17.29
CA ARG A 158 19.59 -0.21 -17.52
C ARG A 158 19.92 1.09 -16.78
N GLY A 159 20.91 1.04 -15.89
CA GLY A 159 21.35 2.20 -15.08
C GLY A 159 20.56 2.40 -13.78
N GLU A 160 19.56 1.58 -13.46
CA GLU A 160 18.96 1.59 -12.13
C GLU A 160 19.90 0.93 -11.11
N PRO A 161 20.12 1.57 -9.94
CA PRO A 161 20.87 0.94 -8.86
C PRO A 161 20.04 -0.20 -8.23
N PRO A 162 20.70 -1.24 -7.74
CA PRO A 162 20.00 -2.28 -6.97
C PRO A 162 19.47 -1.72 -5.65
N GLU A 163 18.45 -2.36 -5.12
CA GLU A 163 17.94 -2.07 -3.79
C GLU A 163 19.00 -2.36 -2.72
N THR A 164 19.00 -1.57 -1.66
CA THR A 164 20.03 -1.64 -0.61
C THR A 164 19.98 -2.95 0.18
N GLY A 165 21.13 -3.39 0.66
CA GLY A 165 21.21 -4.54 1.57
C GLY A 165 20.36 -4.37 2.83
N GLU A 166 20.26 -3.14 3.35
CA GLU A 166 19.39 -2.79 4.48
C GLU A 166 17.93 -3.11 4.19
N ARG A 167 17.42 -2.69 3.02
CA ARG A 167 16.05 -3.02 2.60
C ARG A 167 15.82 -4.52 2.49
N LEU A 168 16.74 -5.24 1.85
CA LEU A 168 16.60 -6.69 1.67
C LEU A 168 16.57 -7.43 3.00
N ALA A 169 17.48 -7.09 3.92
CA ALA A 169 17.53 -7.67 5.26
C ALA A 169 16.29 -7.31 6.10
N SER A 170 15.80 -6.06 5.96
CA SER A 170 14.58 -5.60 6.63
C SER A 170 13.35 -6.36 6.15
N GLU A 171 13.20 -6.55 4.83
CA GLU A 171 12.10 -7.35 4.27
C GLU A 171 12.14 -8.79 4.78
N GLU A 172 13.33 -9.44 4.83
CA GLU A 172 13.49 -10.78 5.40
C GLU A 172 13.08 -10.82 6.89
N GLY A 173 13.48 -9.82 7.66
CA GLY A 173 13.12 -9.68 9.06
C GLY A 173 11.61 -9.55 9.27
N VAL A 174 10.94 -8.75 8.45
CA VAL A 174 9.47 -8.60 8.52
C VAL A 174 8.77 -9.88 8.09
N VAL A 175 9.21 -10.52 7.00
CA VAL A 175 8.66 -11.82 6.55
C VAL A 175 8.72 -12.88 7.64
N SER A 176 9.85 -12.97 8.35
CA SER A 176 10.03 -13.97 9.41
C SER A 176 9.15 -13.72 10.63
N GLN A 177 8.79 -12.48 10.91
CA GLN A 177 8.08 -12.06 12.12
C GLN A 177 6.57 -11.86 11.91
N ALA A 178 6.10 -11.58 10.69
CA ALA A 178 4.69 -11.35 10.43
C ALA A 178 3.84 -12.61 10.72
N ASP A 179 2.72 -12.44 11.43
CA ASP A 179 1.77 -13.52 11.70
C ASP A 179 1.02 -13.93 10.43
N ARG A 180 0.78 -12.96 9.55
CA ARG A 180 0.24 -13.19 8.20
C ARG A 180 0.87 -12.23 7.20
N ILE A 181 1.02 -12.70 5.97
CA ILE A 181 1.48 -11.91 4.83
C ILE A 181 0.38 -11.94 3.78
N MET A 182 -0.09 -10.76 3.39
CA MET A 182 -1.06 -10.63 2.30
C MET A 182 -0.32 -10.46 0.98
N ALA A 183 -0.47 -11.44 0.10
CA ALA A 183 0.06 -11.39 -1.27
C ALA A 183 -1.07 -11.00 -2.24
N GLY A 184 -0.83 -10.00 -3.09
CA GLY A 184 -1.81 -9.50 -4.07
C GLY A 184 -1.91 -10.38 -5.32
N SER A 185 -0.99 -11.32 -5.52
CA SER A 185 -0.99 -12.23 -6.68
C SER A 185 -0.34 -13.58 -6.36
N PRO A 186 -0.68 -14.64 -7.11
CA PRO A 186 0.02 -15.92 -7.00
C PRO A 186 1.53 -15.83 -7.28
N ALA A 187 1.94 -14.88 -8.13
CA ALA A 187 3.36 -14.64 -8.42
C ALA A 187 4.08 -14.11 -7.18
N GLU A 188 3.50 -13.10 -6.50
CA GLU A 188 4.06 -12.55 -5.26
C GLU A 188 4.15 -13.60 -4.16
N ALA A 189 3.11 -14.44 -4.00
CA ALA A 189 3.16 -15.55 -3.03
C ALA A 189 4.31 -16.51 -3.31
N ARG A 190 4.54 -16.91 -4.56
CA ARG A 190 5.69 -17.75 -4.94
C ARG A 190 7.03 -17.05 -4.70
N GLN A 191 7.13 -15.75 -4.94
CA GLN A 191 8.33 -14.95 -4.71
C GLN A 191 8.66 -14.82 -3.21
N LEU A 192 7.64 -14.63 -2.37
CA LEU A 192 7.79 -14.64 -0.91
C LEU A 192 8.35 -15.97 -0.41
N VAL A 193 7.82 -17.10 -0.86
CA VAL A 193 8.32 -18.42 -0.50
C VAL A 193 9.73 -18.65 -1.04
N GLY A 194 9.95 -18.43 -2.34
CA GLY A 194 11.20 -18.78 -3.03
C GLY A 194 12.38 -17.87 -2.70
N LEU A 195 12.14 -16.57 -2.52
CA LEU A 195 13.20 -15.57 -2.33
C LEU A 195 13.39 -15.16 -0.87
N TYR A 196 12.31 -15.16 -0.09
CA TYR A 196 12.33 -14.70 1.31
C TYR A 196 12.10 -15.83 2.31
N ARG A 197 11.93 -17.08 1.86
CA ARG A 197 11.68 -18.25 2.71
C ARG A 197 10.47 -18.09 3.63
N ALA A 198 9.46 -17.34 3.13
CA ALA A 198 8.22 -17.19 3.87
C ALA A 198 7.54 -18.54 4.08
N ASP A 199 7.00 -18.74 5.27
CA ASP A 199 6.16 -19.89 5.56
C ASP A 199 4.86 -19.82 4.72
N PRO A 200 4.58 -20.79 3.82
CA PRO A 200 3.38 -20.78 2.99
C PRO A 200 2.08 -20.69 3.81
N ASP A 201 2.05 -21.27 5.02
CA ASP A 201 0.87 -21.27 5.88
C ASP A 201 0.55 -19.88 6.46
N ARG A 202 1.52 -18.97 6.45
CA ARG A 202 1.32 -17.57 6.84
C ARG A 202 0.90 -16.68 5.68
N ILE A 203 1.02 -17.14 4.44
CA ILE A 203 0.63 -16.35 3.27
C ILE A 203 -0.86 -16.47 3.02
N ARG A 204 -1.50 -15.35 2.76
CA ARG A 204 -2.90 -15.26 2.27
C ARG A 204 -2.93 -14.54 0.95
N LEU A 205 -3.48 -15.19 -0.06
CA LEU A 205 -3.69 -14.58 -1.36
C LEU A 205 -4.95 -13.72 -1.32
N VAL A 206 -4.76 -12.41 -1.42
CA VAL A 206 -5.83 -11.40 -1.41
C VAL A 206 -5.61 -10.45 -2.58
N PRO A 207 -6.14 -10.78 -3.77
CA PRO A 207 -6.03 -9.91 -4.93
C PRO A 207 -6.65 -8.52 -4.66
N PRO A 208 -6.06 -7.44 -5.19
CA PRO A 208 -6.64 -6.11 -5.11
C PRO A 208 -8.06 -6.09 -5.70
N GLY A 209 -8.97 -5.47 -4.99
CA GLY A 209 -10.33 -5.22 -5.47
C GLY A 209 -10.40 -4.03 -6.42
N VAL A 210 -11.54 -3.87 -7.07
CA VAL A 210 -11.87 -2.73 -7.91
C VAL A 210 -13.28 -2.22 -7.56
N ASP A 211 -13.46 -0.92 -7.56
CA ASP A 211 -14.78 -0.33 -7.38
C ASP A 211 -15.59 -0.44 -8.68
N HIS A 212 -16.57 -1.34 -8.70
CA HIS A 212 -17.43 -1.56 -9.86
C HIS A 212 -18.40 -0.42 -10.14
N ALA A 213 -18.62 0.52 -9.22
CA ALA A 213 -19.40 1.72 -9.49
C ALA A 213 -18.62 2.72 -10.36
N VAL A 214 -17.29 2.67 -10.29
CA VAL A 214 -16.38 3.52 -11.07
C VAL A 214 -15.83 2.78 -12.29
N PHE A 215 -15.39 1.53 -12.10
CA PHE A 215 -14.74 0.70 -13.13
C PHE A 215 -15.68 -0.44 -13.56
N PHE A 216 -16.36 -0.26 -14.65
CA PHE A 216 -17.26 -1.27 -15.23
C PHE A 216 -17.09 -1.35 -16.75
N PRO A 217 -17.35 -2.51 -17.37
CA PRO A 217 -17.25 -2.68 -18.80
C PRO A 217 -18.20 -1.72 -19.54
N ARG A 218 -17.67 -1.01 -20.53
CA ARG A 218 -18.43 -0.16 -21.45
C ARG A 218 -18.31 -0.67 -22.88
N SER A 219 -19.23 -0.28 -23.75
CA SER A 219 -19.11 -0.50 -25.18
C SER A 219 -17.82 0.16 -25.70
N ARG A 220 -16.98 -0.60 -26.41
CA ARG A 220 -15.77 -0.07 -27.05
C ARG A 220 -16.09 1.06 -28.02
N VAL A 221 -17.18 0.92 -28.79
CA VAL A 221 -17.62 1.94 -29.76
C VAL A 221 -17.98 3.23 -29.03
N ALA A 222 -18.87 3.16 -28.03
CA ALA A 222 -19.27 4.33 -27.26
C ALA A 222 -18.10 5.00 -26.52
N ALA A 223 -17.14 4.21 -26.02
CA ALA A 223 -15.94 4.74 -25.38
C ALA A 223 -15.01 5.45 -26.37
N ALA A 224 -14.82 4.88 -27.56
CA ALA A 224 -14.01 5.47 -28.63
C ALA A 224 -14.63 6.77 -29.16
N GLU A 225 -15.94 6.80 -29.35
CA GLU A 225 -16.69 8.02 -29.73
C GLU A 225 -16.56 9.12 -28.66
N HIS A 226 -16.74 8.76 -27.38
CA HIS A 226 -16.61 9.70 -26.26
C HIS A 226 -15.19 10.31 -26.16
N LEU A 227 -14.16 9.54 -26.51
CA LEU A 227 -12.78 9.99 -26.51
C LEU A 227 -12.34 10.62 -27.83
N HIS A 228 -13.23 10.75 -28.82
CA HIS A 228 -12.91 11.21 -30.18
C HIS A 228 -11.83 10.36 -30.86
N MET A 229 -11.87 9.04 -30.64
CA MET A 229 -10.90 8.05 -31.12
C MET A 229 -11.56 6.91 -31.92
N ALA A 230 -12.71 7.17 -32.56
CA ALA A 230 -13.48 6.14 -33.25
C ALA A 230 -12.70 5.45 -34.41
N ASP A 231 -11.87 6.22 -35.12
CA ASP A 231 -11.15 5.77 -36.31
C ASP A 231 -9.68 5.43 -36.06
N VAL A 232 -9.25 5.33 -34.79
CA VAL A 232 -7.85 5.03 -34.45
C VAL A 232 -7.68 3.64 -33.85
N ARG A 233 -6.53 3.01 -34.15
CA ARG A 233 -6.06 1.84 -33.43
C ARG A 233 -5.35 2.33 -32.16
N LEU A 234 -5.92 2.05 -31.00
CA LEU A 234 -5.40 2.52 -29.71
C LEU A 234 -4.52 1.47 -29.06
N LEU A 235 -3.25 1.82 -28.80
CA LEU A 235 -2.38 1.16 -27.86
C LEU A 235 -2.32 2.00 -26.58
N LEU A 236 -2.88 1.50 -25.49
CA LEU A 236 -2.98 2.24 -24.23
C LEU A 236 -1.87 1.82 -23.27
N PHE A 237 -1.07 2.78 -22.82
CA PHE A 237 -0.16 2.64 -21.68
C PHE A 237 -0.72 3.42 -20.48
N VAL A 238 -0.88 2.75 -19.34
CA VAL A 238 -1.32 3.37 -18.09
C VAL A 238 -0.31 3.09 -16.99
N GLY A 239 0.37 4.12 -16.50
CA GLY A 239 1.37 4.00 -15.46
C GLY A 239 2.20 5.27 -15.31
N ARG A 240 3.03 5.31 -14.24
CA ARG A 240 4.02 6.37 -14.09
C ARG A 240 5.09 6.24 -15.19
N LEU A 241 5.57 7.38 -15.71
CA LEU A 241 6.66 7.41 -16.68
C LEU A 241 7.99 7.15 -15.98
N GLN A 242 8.25 5.90 -15.67
CA GLN A 242 9.46 5.42 -15.00
C GLN A 242 10.09 4.28 -15.81
N PRO A 243 11.43 4.16 -15.85
CA PRO A 243 12.14 3.15 -16.67
C PRO A 243 11.62 1.73 -16.48
N HIS A 244 11.43 1.28 -15.24
CA HIS A 244 10.93 -0.07 -14.95
C HIS A 244 9.45 -0.32 -15.35
N LYS A 245 8.70 0.73 -15.73
CA LYS A 245 7.33 0.59 -16.29
C LYS A 245 7.34 0.45 -17.80
N GLY A 246 8.46 0.73 -18.45
CA GLY A 246 8.69 0.51 -19.87
C GLY A 246 7.84 1.35 -20.84
N PRO A 247 7.56 2.65 -20.58
CA PRO A 247 6.82 3.48 -21.55
C PRO A 247 7.54 3.59 -22.90
N ASP A 248 8.86 3.67 -22.87
CA ASP A 248 9.72 3.65 -24.06
C ASP A 248 9.67 2.32 -24.82
N ILE A 249 9.53 1.20 -24.11
CA ILE A 249 9.37 -0.13 -24.71
C ILE A 249 8.03 -0.20 -25.45
N ALA A 250 6.96 0.34 -24.87
CA ALA A 250 5.65 0.38 -25.52
C ALA A 250 5.69 1.18 -26.84
N VAL A 251 6.39 2.33 -26.85
CA VAL A 251 6.57 3.14 -28.08
C VAL A 251 7.42 2.40 -29.13
N ARG A 252 8.53 1.78 -28.73
CA ARG A 252 9.38 1.00 -29.64
C ARG A 252 8.64 -0.22 -30.21
N ALA A 253 7.89 -0.94 -29.38
CA ALA A 253 7.09 -2.07 -29.83
C ALA A 253 6.04 -1.66 -30.87
N LEU A 254 5.43 -0.47 -30.71
CA LEU A 254 4.53 0.07 -31.74
C LEU A 254 5.27 0.37 -33.06
N ALA A 255 6.47 0.99 -32.99
CA ALA A 255 7.26 1.29 -34.16
C ALA A 255 7.64 0.01 -34.93
N GLU A 256 8.09 -1.03 -34.24
CA GLU A 256 8.40 -2.34 -34.84
C GLU A 256 7.17 -3.03 -35.44
N ALA A 257 5.99 -2.86 -34.84
CA ALA A 257 4.75 -3.46 -35.35
C ALA A 257 4.19 -2.73 -36.59
N LEU A 258 4.67 -1.52 -36.89
CA LEU A 258 4.28 -0.71 -38.05
C LEU A 258 5.29 -0.78 -39.19
N ALA A 259 6.49 -1.32 -38.96
CA ALA A 259 7.54 -1.54 -39.97
C ALA A 259 7.27 -2.80 -40.78
#